data_86e0cb8d0aeb38533cc8a7aeefeb639d
#
_entry.id   86e0cb8d0aeb38533cc8a7aeefeb639d
#
_cell.length_a   1.000
_cell.length_b   1.000
_cell.length_c   1.000
_cell.angle_alpha   90.00
_cell.angle_beta   90.00
_cell.angle_gamma   90.00
#
_symmetry.space_group_name_H-M   'P 1'
#
loop_
_entity.id
_entity.type
_entity.pdbx_description
1 polymer ?
#
loop_
_entity_poly.entity_id
_entity_poly.type
_entity_poly.pdbx_seq_one_letter_code
_entity_poly.pdbx_strand_id
1 'polypeptide(L)'
;KVLFIRTIMMTNNPNANLIEAMKEKLPLKGQLADMLMDTLYIGKEAVYRRLRGEVPFTLQESALISRKLGISLDKIIGLSFKSNAMFNINIVDYDDPFESYYNILEKYVSLINTMPDDPNSVMGTSANIIPQTLYLKHELLAKFRLFKWMYQNKYIDCKSFEELDIPSKLVNIQKDYVAMTRHIHSIDYIWDNMIFQHLINDIQYFASIHLISDETKEEIKKELFLLAD
;
A
#
# COMPACT_ATOMS: atom_id res chain seq x y z
N LYS A 1 2.87 -4.39 7.76
CA LYS A 1 3.15 -2.96 7.56
C LYS A 1 1.83 -2.21 7.60
N VAL A 2 1.63 -1.39 8.61
CA VAL A 2 0.41 -0.58 8.75
C VAL A 2 0.76 0.83 8.30
N LEU A 3 0.17 1.29 7.21
CA LEU A 3 0.25 2.68 6.77
C LEU A 3 -0.98 3.40 7.35
N PHE A 4 -0.77 4.35 8.25
CA PHE A 4 -1.83 5.26 8.67
C PHE A 4 -2.02 6.31 7.58
N ILE A 5 -3.02 6.11 6.73
CA ILE A 5 -3.44 7.13 5.78
C ILE A 5 -4.39 8.07 6.54
N ARG A 6 -4.12 9.36 6.47
CA ARG A 6 -5.03 10.39 6.97
C ARG A 6 -6.43 10.10 6.42
N THR A 7 -7.33 9.73 7.31
CA THR A 7 -8.74 9.59 6.97
C THR A 7 -9.22 10.95 6.48
N ILE A 8 -9.74 11.01 5.24
CA ILE A 8 -10.52 12.14 4.76
C ILE A 8 -11.48 12.50 5.90
N MET A 9 -11.59 13.79 6.25
CA MET A 9 -12.54 14.23 7.27
C MET A 9 -13.92 13.71 6.87
N MET A 10 -14.33 12.60 7.47
CA MET A 10 -15.66 12.08 7.26
C MET A 10 -16.65 13.07 7.86
N THR A 11 -17.57 13.52 7.05
CA THR A 11 -18.66 14.35 7.53
C THR A 11 -19.54 13.51 8.47
N ASN A 12 -20.25 14.16 9.40
CA ASN A 12 -21.25 13.48 10.26
C ASN A 12 -22.46 12.96 9.44
N ASN A 13 -22.36 12.91 8.13
CA ASN A 13 -23.41 12.44 7.22
C ASN A 13 -22.96 11.15 6.51
N PRO A 14 -23.38 9.96 6.99
CA PRO A 14 -23.00 8.68 6.39
C PRO A 14 -23.44 8.55 4.92
N ASN A 15 -24.55 9.17 4.52
CA ASN A 15 -24.99 9.13 3.13
C ASN A 15 -24.05 9.90 2.20
N ALA A 16 -23.56 11.06 2.62
CA ALA A 16 -22.58 11.82 1.86
C ALA A 16 -21.26 11.06 1.75
N ASN A 17 -20.79 10.45 2.84
CA ASN A 17 -19.58 9.62 2.85
C ASN A 17 -19.70 8.42 1.91
N LEU A 18 -20.87 7.76 1.86
CA LEU A 18 -21.13 6.65 0.94
C LEU A 18 -21.08 7.11 -0.52
N ILE A 19 -21.68 8.27 -0.83
CA ILE A 19 -21.68 8.84 -2.18
C ILE A 19 -20.24 9.15 -2.63
N GLU A 20 -19.41 9.74 -1.79
CA GLU A 20 -18.01 10.01 -2.12
C GLU A 20 -17.21 8.73 -2.31
N ALA A 21 -17.36 7.73 -1.43
CA ALA A 21 -16.71 6.44 -1.59
C ALA A 21 -17.12 5.71 -2.89
N MET A 22 -18.38 5.84 -3.34
CA MET A 22 -18.81 5.32 -4.64
C MET A 22 -18.12 6.04 -5.80
N LYS A 23 -17.99 7.38 -5.75
CA LYS A 23 -17.32 8.18 -6.79
C LYS A 23 -15.83 7.86 -6.87
N GLU A 24 -15.18 7.60 -5.74
CA GLU A 24 -13.77 7.15 -5.72
C GLU A 24 -13.59 5.81 -6.43
N LYS A 25 -14.53 4.88 -6.26
CA LYS A 25 -14.48 3.56 -6.91
C LYS A 25 -14.86 3.60 -8.39
N LEU A 26 -15.82 4.45 -8.76
CA LEU A 26 -16.33 4.64 -10.13
C LEU A 26 -16.42 6.14 -10.45
N PRO A 27 -15.30 6.77 -10.89
CA PRO A 27 -15.25 8.22 -11.10
C PRO A 27 -16.12 8.69 -12.28
N LEU A 28 -16.44 7.81 -13.23
CA LEU A 28 -17.29 8.15 -14.37
C LEU A 28 -18.75 8.12 -13.98
N LYS A 29 -19.42 9.28 -13.97
CA LYS A 29 -20.81 9.46 -13.55
C LYS A 29 -21.80 8.52 -14.26
N GLY A 30 -21.59 8.25 -15.54
CA GLY A 30 -22.46 7.31 -16.29
C GLY A 30 -22.34 5.89 -15.76
N GLN A 31 -21.14 5.37 -15.61
CA GLN A 31 -20.91 4.02 -15.10
C GLN A 31 -21.44 3.82 -13.68
N LEU A 32 -21.28 4.82 -12.82
CA LEU A 32 -21.84 4.78 -11.47
C LEU A 32 -23.37 4.73 -11.49
N ALA A 33 -24.00 5.54 -12.32
CA ALA A 33 -25.46 5.55 -12.44
C ALA A 33 -26.01 4.23 -12.99
N ASP A 34 -25.39 3.68 -14.03
CA ASP A 34 -25.78 2.39 -14.64
C ASP A 34 -25.62 1.25 -13.62
N MET A 35 -24.48 1.19 -12.91
CA MET A 35 -24.26 0.21 -11.84
C MET A 35 -25.32 0.30 -10.74
N LEU A 36 -25.71 1.51 -10.33
CA LEU A 36 -26.75 1.70 -9.31
C LEU A 36 -28.14 1.29 -9.81
N MET A 37 -28.50 1.59 -11.05
CA MET A 37 -29.77 1.12 -11.65
C MET A 37 -29.83 -0.40 -11.64
N ASP A 38 -28.76 -1.07 -12.06
CA ASP A 38 -28.69 -2.53 -12.13
C ASP A 38 -28.69 -3.20 -10.75
N THR A 39 -28.02 -2.57 -9.77
CA THR A 39 -27.87 -3.16 -8.43
C THR A 39 -29.10 -2.96 -7.56
N LEU A 40 -29.76 -1.81 -7.70
CA LEU A 40 -30.89 -1.42 -6.84
C LEU A 40 -32.26 -1.62 -7.52
N TYR A 41 -32.28 -1.92 -8.81
CA TYR A 41 -33.49 -2.07 -9.63
C TYR A 41 -34.39 -0.83 -9.58
N ILE A 42 -33.79 0.37 -9.64
CA ILE A 42 -34.49 1.66 -9.62
C ILE A 42 -34.22 2.47 -10.89
N GLY A 43 -35.15 3.33 -11.25
CA GLY A 43 -35.06 4.16 -12.44
C GLY A 43 -33.96 5.25 -12.32
N LYS A 44 -33.51 5.74 -13.48
CA LYS A 44 -32.43 6.71 -13.63
C LYS A 44 -32.64 7.98 -12.77
N GLU A 45 -33.86 8.53 -12.76
CA GLU A 45 -34.16 9.71 -11.96
C GLU A 45 -34.03 9.45 -10.45
N ALA A 46 -34.45 8.29 -9.98
CA ALA A 46 -34.31 7.90 -8.59
C ALA A 46 -32.83 7.74 -8.17
N VAL A 47 -31.96 7.25 -9.08
CA VAL A 47 -30.50 7.19 -8.87
C VAL A 47 -29.94 8.59 -8.74
N TYR A 48 -30.25 9.50 -9.68
CA TYR A 48 -29.70 10.85 -9.63
C TYR A 48 -30.14 11.66 -8.41
N ARG A 49 -31.39 11.48 -7.95
CA ARG A 49 -31.84 12.11 -6.70
C ARG A 49 -31.05 11.63 -5.48
N ARG A 50 -30.69 10.33 -5.44
CA ARG A 50 -29.81 9.78 -4.38
C ARG A 50 -28.39 10.31 -4.48
N LEU A 51 -27.83 10.35 -5.68
CA LEU A 51 -26.47 10.86 -5.91
C LEU A 51 -26.33 12.37 -5.62
N ARG A 52 -27.43 13.14 -5.72
CA ARG A 52 -27.48 14.54 -5.27
C ARG A 52 -27.72 14.69 -3.77
N GLY A 53 -27.99 13.58 -3.07
CA GLY A 53 -28.28 13.60 -1.63
C GLY A 53 -29.70 14.03 -1.26
N GLU A 54 -30.59 14.19 -2.25
CA GLU A 54 -32.00 14.57 -2.03
C GLU A 54 -32.82 13.45 -1.36
N VAL A 55 -32.41 12.21 -1.63
CA VAL A 55 -33.00 11.00 -1.04
C VAL A 55 -31.86 10.14 -0.51
N PRO A 56 -31.84 9.81 0.78
CA PRO A 56 -30.78 8.96 1.34
C PRO A 56 -30.92 7.53 0.85
N PHE A 57 -29.80 6.83 0.76
CA PHE A 57 -29.78 5.38 0.57
C PHE A 57 -30.29 4.69 1.84
N THR A 58 -31.17 3.71 1.68
CA THR A 58 -31.58 2.85 2.79
C THR A 58 -30.41 1.95 3.23
N LEU A 59 -30.49 1.38 4.43
CA LEU A 59 -29.48 0.43 4.90
C LEU A 59 -29.35 -0.78 3.93
N GLN A 60 -30.47 -1.26 3.39
CA GLN A 60 -30.45 -2.37 2.44
C GLN A 60 -29.76 -1.98 1.13
N GLU A 61 -30.06 -0.81 0.58
CA GLU A 61 -29.39 -0.29 -0.63
C GLU A 61 -27.89 -0.09 -0.38
N SER A 62 -27.54 0.49 0.76
CA SER A 62 -26.14 0.70 1.16
C SER A 62 -25.38 -0.63 1.29
N ALA A 63 -26.00 -1.67 1.84
CA ALA A 63 -25.41 -3.00 1.93
C ALA A 63 -25.17 -3.65 0.55
N LEU A 64 -26.11 -3.51 -0.38
CA LEU A 64 -25.97 -4.00 -1.76
C LEU A 64 -24.83 -3.28 -2.49
N ILE A 65 -24.79 -1.95 -2.39
CA ILE A 65 -23.73 -1.12 -2.98
C ILE A 65 -22.37 -1.48 -2.40
N SER A 66 -22.29 -1.58 -1.07
CA SER A 66 -21.04 -1.92 -0.37
C SER A 66 -20.48 -3.26 -0.83
N ARG A 67 -21.34 -4.27 -0.96
CA ARG A 67 -20.94 -5.60 -1.44
C ARG A 67 -20.50 -5.56 -2.91
N LYS A 68 -21.18 -4.76 -3.76
CA LYS A 68 -20.84 -4.65 -5.18
C LYS A 68 -19.54 -3.93 -5.44
N LEU A 69 -19.22 -2.88 -4.66
CA LEU A 69 -18.04 -2.01 -4.85
C LEU A 69 -16.90 -2.30 -3.87
N GLY A 70 -17.05 -3.24 -2.94
CA GLY A 70 -16.06 -3.50 -1.92
C GLY A 70 -15.85 -2.31 -0.95
N ILE A 71 -16.94 -1.61 -0.60
CA ILE A 71 -16.92 -0.48 0.33
C ILE A 71 -17.27 -0.98 1.74
N SER A 72 -16.52 -0.61 2.76
CA SER A 72 -16.85 -0.94 4.15
C SER A 72 -17.86 0.05 4.71
N LEU A 73 -19.01 -0.44 5.16
CA LEU A 73 -20.03 0.39 5.84
C LEU A 73 -19.50 0.94 7.18
N ASP A 74 -18.75 0.15 7.92
CA ASP A 74 -18.16 0.59 9.20
C ASP A 74 -17.23 1.79 8.98
N LYS A 75 -16.47 1.78 7.88
CA LYS A 75 -15.63 2.92 7.48
C LYS A 75 -16.49 4.13 7.11
N ILE A 76 -17.61 3.93 6.41
CA ILE A 76 -18.54 5.01 6.01
C ILE A 76 -19.19 5.68 7.24
N ILE A 77 -19.55 4.89 8.24
CA ILE A 77 -20.19 5.38 9.48
C ILE A 77 -19.16 6.05 10.40
N GLY A 78 -17.87 5.83 10.16
CA GLY A 78 -16.80 6.38 11.00
C GLY A 78 -16.75 5.73 12.38
N LEU A 79 -17.06 4.43 12.46
CA LEU A 79 -16.92 3.69 13.71
C LEU A 79 -15.44 3.64 14.11
N SER A 80 -15.03 4.63 14.89
CA SER A 80 -13.79 4.57 15.67
C SER A 80 -14.15 4.23 17.11
N PHE A 81 -14.01 2.99 17.48
CA PHE A 81 -14.06 2.62 18.91
C PHE A 81 -12.79 3.15 19.58
N LYS A 82 -12.91 3.74 20.76
CA LYS A 82 -11.76 4.26 21.53
C LYS A 82 -10.66 3.21 21.79
N SER A 83 -10.98 1.93 21.61
CA SER A 83 -10.09 0.79 21.86
C SER A 83 -9.83 -0.09 20.64
N ASN A 84 -10.44 0.17 19.48
CA ASN A 84 -10.32 -0.69 18.29
C ASN A 84 -9.86 0.14 17.09
N ALA A 85 -8.95 -0.42 16.30
CA ALA A 85 -8.55 0.14 15.01
C ALA A 85 -9.05 -0.75 13.88
N MET A 86 -9.53 -0.16 12.79
CA MET A 86 -9.90 -0.88 11.57
C MET A 86 -8.73 -0.87 10.60
N PHE A 87 -8.37 -2.05 10.10
CA PHE A 87 -7.30 -2.22 9.13
C PHE A 87 -7.85 -2.83 7.85
N ASN A 88 -7.45 -2.27 6.70
CA ASN A 88 -7.65 -2.94 5.42
C ASN A 88 -6.48 -3.92 5.22
N ILE A 89 -6.79 -5.21 5.23
CA ILE A 89 -5.82 -6.24 4.88
C ILE A 89 -5.96 -6.49 3.37
N ASN A 90 -4.94 -6.10 2.62
CA ASN A 90 -4.85 -6.49 1.21
C ASN A 90 -4.21 -7.87 1.15
N ILE A 91 -5.01 -8.89 0.81
CA ILE A 91 -4.49 -10.18 0.41
C ILE A 91 -4.00 -9.99 -1.03
N VAL A 92 -2.70 -10.10 -1.22
CA VAL A 92 -2.08 -10.01 -2.54
C VAL A 92 -2.02 -11.42 -3.08
N ASP A 93 -2.62 -11.65 -4.24
CA ASP A 93 -2.42 -12.86 -5.01
C ASP A 93 -1.10 -12.73 -5.78
N TYR A 94 -0.24 -13.75 -5.71
CA TYR A 94 1.16 -13.64 -6.13
C TYR A 94 1.46 -14.51 -7.35
N ASP A 95 0.65 -14.45 -8.40
CA ASP A 95 0.92 -15.16 -9.64
C ASP A 95 2.23 -14.69 -10.29
N ASP A 96 2.51 -13.38 -10.23
CA ASP A 96 3.77 -12.76 -10.66
C ASP A 96 4.36 -11.92 -9.52
N PRO A 97 5.50 -12.31 -8.91
CA PRO A 97 6.11 -11.59 -7.81
C PRO A 97 6.60 -10.19 -8.19
N PHE A 98 7.10 -9.99 -9.42
CA PHE A 98 7.57 -8.68 -9.87
C PHE A 98 6.39 -7.71 -10.06
N GLU A 99 5.31 -8.16 -10.72
CA GLU A 99 4.10 -7.35 -10.88
C GLU A 99 3.44 -7.07 -9.53
N SER A 100 3.39 -8.04 -8.63
CA SER A 100 2.84 -7.84 -7.28
C SER A 100 3.62 -6.81 -6.50
N TYR A 101 4.95 -6.86 -6.55
CA TYR A 101 5.80 -5.88 -5.88
C TYR A 101 5.71 -4.49 -6.53
N TYR A 102 5.68 -4.43 -7.87
CA TYR A 102 5.42 -3.21 -8.61
C TYR A 102 4.11 -2.55 -8.18
N ASN A 103 3.01 -3.29 -8.17
CA ASN A 103 1.69 -2.78 -7.81
C ASN A 103 1.62 -2.26 -6.36
N ILE A 104 2.40 -2.87 -5.44
CA ILE A 104 2.54 -2.36 -4.07
C ILE A 104 3.21 -0.99 -4.06
N LEU A 105 4.32 -0.83 -4.77
CA LEU A 105 5.04 0.45 -4.84
C LEU A 105 4.23 1.51 -5.58
N GLU A 106 3.59 1.17 -6.69
CA GLU A 106 2.74 2.08 -7.46
C GLU A 106 1.60 2.66 -6.62
N LYS A 107 0.95 1.82 -5.80
CA LYS A 107 -0.08 2.31 -4.86
C LYS A 107 0.47 3.34 -3.87
N TYR A 108 1.69 3.14 -3.37
CA TYR A 108 2.31 4.13 -2.48
C TYR A 108 2.68 5.41 -3.21
N VAL A 109 3.28 5.31 -4.41
CA VAL A 109 3.60 6.46 -5.26
C VAL A 109 2.34 7.26 -5.58
N SER A 110 1.29 6.59 -6.05
CA SER A 110 0.00 7.21 -6.35
C SER A 110 -0.61 7.90 -5.12
N LEU A 111 -0.50 7.26 -3.96
CA LEU A 111 -1.02 7.83 -2.71
C LEU A 111 -0.26 9.10 -2.31
N ILE A 112 1.08 9.07 -2.35
CA ILE A 112 1.90 10.24 -2.00
C ILE A 112 1.64 11.39 -2.99
N ASN A 113 1.47 11.08 -4.29
CA ASN A 113 1.13 12.06 -5.31
C ASN A 113 -0.22 12.77 -5.09
N THR A 114 -1.14 12.16 -4.33
CA THR A 114 -2.40 12.83 -3.97
C THR A 114 -2.27 13.76 -2.77
N MET A 115 -1.15 13.71 -2.07
CA MET A 115 -0.89 14.63 -0.96
C MET A 115 -0.46 15.99 -1.52
N PRO A 116 -1.07 17.09 -1.08
CA PRO A 116 -0.57 18.41 -1.44
C PRO A 116 0.85 18.61 -0.86
N ASP A 117 1.63 19.44 -1.51
CA ASP A 117 2.89 19.99 -0.95
C ASP A 117 2.54 20.82 0.30
N ASP A 118 2.37 20.13 1.41
CA ASP A 118 2.00 20.72 2.69
C ASP A 118 3.20 20.61 3.63
N PRO A 119 3.76 21.73 4.12
CA PRO A 119 4.86 21.73 5.08
C PRO A 119 4.50 21.03 6.40
N ASN A 120 3.25 20.72 6.63
CA ASN A 120 2.78 19.95 7.78
C ASN A 120 2.50 18.47 7.46
N SER A 121 2.84 18.00 6.26
CA SER A 121 2.64 16.61 5.88
C SER A 121 3.50 15.68 6.75
N VAL A 122 2.87 14.69 7.39
CA VAL A 122 3.53 13.70 8.25
C VAL A 122 3.14 12.30 7.81
N MET A 123 4.10 11.42 7.65
CA MET A 123 3.88 10.01 7.40
C MET A 123 4.30 9.18 8.62
N GLY A 124 3.36 8.48 9.24
CA GLY A 124 3.66 7.49 10.28
C GLY A 124 3.82 6.09 9.68
N THR A 125 4.84 5.37 10.05
CA THR A 125 5.03 3.98 9.66
C THR A 125 5.40 3.10 10.84
N SER A 126 4.69 1.97 10.98
CA SER A 126 5.02 0.93 11.95
C SER A 126 5.46 -0.33 11.22
N ALA A 127 6.60 -0.88 11.55
CA ALA A 127 7.17 -2.02 10.86
C ALA A 127 8.07 -2.87 11.76
N ASN A 128 8.04 -4.19 11.52
CA ASN A 128 8.98 -5.16 12.09
C ASN A 128 10.14 -5.50 11.13
N ILE A 129 10.19 -4.80 9.99
CA ILE A 129 11.27 -4.87 9.00
C ILE A 129 11.66 -3.45 8.63
N ILE A 130 12.90 -3.23 8.18
CA ILE A 130 13.37 -1.92 7.76
C ILE A 130 12.43 -1.35 6.70
N PRO A 131 11.90 -0.12 6.91
CA PRO A 131 10.94 0.51 5.98
C PRO A 131 11.52 0.74 4.58
N GLN A 132 10.65 0.66 3.58
CA GLN A 132 11.03 0.90 2.17
C GLN A 132 11.59 2.29 1.93
N THR A 133 11.11 3.29 2.65
CA THR A 133 11.60 4.67 2.61
C THR A 133 13.08 4.79 2.92
N LEU A 134 13.63 3.84 3.66
CA LEU A 134 15.05 3.82 4.04
C LEU A 134 15.89 2.99 3.08
N TYR A 135 15.49 1.74 2.76
CA TYR A 135 16.37 0.83 2.03
C TYR A 135 16.24 0.94 0.49
N LEU A 136 15.15 1.46 -0.08
CA LEU A 136 14.97 1.49 -1.54
C LEU A 136 15.96 2.40 -2.28
N LYS A 137 16.62 3.32 -1.59
CA LYS A 137 17.72 4.13 -2.13
C LYS A 137 19.04 3.33 -2.28
N HIS A 138 19.14 2.14 -1.68
CA HIS A 138 20.30 1.25 -1.67
C HIS A 138 19.99 0.04 -2.56
N GLU A 139 20.74 -0.08 -3.65
CA GLU A 139 20.41 -1.03 -4.72
C GLU A 139 20.48 -2.49 -4.27
N LEU A 140 21.55 -2.87 -3.59
CA LEU A 140 21.74 -4.25 -3.15
C LEU A 140 20.79 -4.62 -2.00
N LEU A 141 20.53 -3.70 -1.08
CA LEU A 141 19.54 -3.90 -0.03
C LEU A 141 18.12 -4.03 -0.61
N ALA A 142 17.76 -3.22 -1.61
CA ALA A 142 16.49 -3.34 -2.30
C ALA A 142 16.36 -4.68 -3.02
N LYS A 143 17.38 -5.09 -3.75
CA LYS A 143 17.45 -6.40 -4.42
C LYS A 143 17.39 -7.55 -3.41
N PHE A 144 18.12 -7.47 -2.29
CA PHE A 144 18.11 -8.49 -1.25
C PHE A 144 16.72 -8.66 -0.60
N ARG A 145 16.03 -7.56 -0.34
CA ARG A 145 14.66 -7.62 0.22
C ARG A 145 13.69 -8.32 -0.73
N LEU A 146 13.79 -8.03 -2.02
CA LEU A 146 12.97 -8.69 -3.04
C LEU A 146 13.35 -10.17 -3.17
N PHE A 147 14.65 -10.48 -3.27
CA PHE A 147 15.16 -11.85 -3.35
C PHE A 147 14.68 -12.72 -2.16
N LYS A 148 14.86 -12.22 -0.93
CA LYS A 148 14.39 -12.90 0.27
C LYS A 148 12.89 -13.15 0.22
N TRP A 149 12.10 -12.15 -0.18
CA TRP A 149 10.65 -12.28 -0.25
C TRP A 149 10.22 -13.33 -1.29
N MET A 150 10.83 -13.32 -2.47
CA MET A 150 10.57 -14.32 -3.50
C MET A 150 10.98 -15.71 -3.03
N TYR A 151 12.15 -15.86 -2.42
CA TYR A 151 12.63 -17.13 -1.89
C TYR A 151 11.68 -17.71 -0.84
N GLN A 152 11.23 -16.90 0.11
CA GLN A 152 10.31 -17.34 1.18
C GLN A 152 8.95 -17.78 0.63
N ASN A 153 8.51 -17.22 -0.47
CA ASN A 153 7.23 -17.55 -1.11
C ASN A 153 7.37 -18.59 -2.25
N LYS A 154 8.55 -19.16 -2.45
CA LYS A 154 8.85 -20.16 -3.49
C LYS A 154 8.60 -19.67 -4.94
N TYR A 155 8.80 -18.37 -5.20
CA TYR A 155 8.65 -17.74 -6.52
C TYR A 155 9.99 -17.47 -7.20
N ILE A 156 11.07 -18.12 -6.75
CA ILE A 156 12.40 -17.88 -7.27
C ILE A 156 12.85 -19.05 -8.13
N ASP A 157 13.21 -18.75 -9.36
CA ASP A 157 13.74 -19.74 -10.32
C ASP A 157 15.28 -19.64 -10.45
N CYS A 158 15.89 -18.55 -9.94
CA CYS A 158 17.34 -18.37 -9.97
C CYS A 158 18.02 -19.10 -8.81
N LYS A 159 19.28 -19.56 -9.06
CA LYS A 159 20.05 -20.37 -8.10
C LYS A 159 20.74 -19.53 -7.02
N SER A 160 20.97 -18.26 -7.28
CA SER A 160 21.62 -17.35 -6.35
C SER A 160 21.07 -15.92 -6.48
N PHE A 161 21.42 -15.09 -5.51
CA PHE A 161 21.13 -13.67 -5.50
C PHE A 161 21.71 -12.93 -6.72
N GLU A 162 22.91 -13.32 -7.12
CA GLU A 162 23.62 -12.70 -8.25
C GLU A 162 22.87 -12.91 -9.56
N GLU A 163 22.27 -14.09 -9.75
CA GLU A 163 21.49 -14.44 -10.94
C GLU A 163 20.13 -13.73 -11.02
N LEU A 164 19.63 -13.15 -9.93
CA LEU A 164 18.36 -12.44 -9.96
C LEU A 164 18.50 -11.17 -10.80
N ASP A 165 17.81 -11.13 -11.93
CA ASP A 165 17.65 -9.92 -12.75
C ASP A 165 16.36 -9.17 -12.35
N ILE A 166 16.50 -7.87 -12.08
CA ILE A 166 15.36 -7.04 -11.70
C ILE A 166 14.87 -6.27 -12.93
N PRO A 167 13.59 -6.46 -13.33
CA PRO A 167 13.04 -5.74 -14.47
C PRO A 167 13.18 -4.21 -14.32
N SER A 168 13.56 -3.53 -15.40
CA SER A 168 13.74 -2.07 -15.42
C SER A 168 12.49 -1.31 -14.97
N LYS A 169 11.30 -1.84 -15.26
CA LYS A 169 10.01 -1.32 -14.77
C LYS A 169 10.01 -1.22 -13.24
N LEU A 170 10.52 -2.24 -12.56
CA LEU A 170 10.56 -2.29 -11.10
C LEU A 170 11.62 -1.34 -10.52
N VAL A 171 12.79 -1.25 -11.16
CA VAL A 171 13.82 -0.28 -10.79
C VAL A 171 13.30 1.14 -10.91
N ASN A 172 12.53 1.46 -11.95
CA ASN A 172 11.95 2.79 -12.14
C ASN A 172 10.95 3.14 -11.06
N ILE A 173 9.99 2.27 -10.74
CA ILE A 173 9.00 2.55 -9.67
C ILE A 173 9.67 2.66 -8.29
N GLN A 174 10.78 1.96 -8.03
CA GLN A 174 11.57 2.14 -6.82
C GLN A 174 12.18 3.54 -6.74
N LYS A 175 12.74 4.04 -7.86
CA LYS A 175 13.26 5.42 -7.96
C LYS A 175 12.17 6.46 -7.76
N ASP A 176 11.01 6.25 -8.39
CA ASP A 176 9.85 7.14 -8.24
C ASP A 176 9.38 7.18 -6.78
N TYR A 177 9.32 6.01 -6.12
CA TYR A 177 8.98 5.94 -4.70
C TYR A 177 9.95 6.76 -3.84
N VAL A 178 11.26 6.60 -4.05
CA VAL A 178 12.29 7.36 -3.32
C VAL A 178 12.18 8.86 -3.59
N ALA A 179 11.93 9.26 -4.85
CA ALA A 179 11.74 10.66 -5.20
C ALA A 179 10.51 11.25 -4.50
N MET A 180 9.39 10.53 -4.52
CA MET A 180 8.13 10.99 -3.91
C MET A 180 8.22 11.13 -2.39
N THR A 181 8.96 10.26 -1.71
CA THR A 181 9.09 10.36 -0.24
C THR A 181 9.81 11.63 0.21
N ARG A 182 10.58 12.30 -0.67
CA ARG A 182 11.24 13.58 -0.38
C ARG A 182 10.27 14.75 -0.24
N HIS A 183 9.05 14.63 -0.76
CA HIS A 183 7.99 15.63 -0.61
C HIS A 183 7.25 15.54 0.73
N ILE A 184 7.54 14.51 1.53
CA ILE A 184 6.95 14.35 2.86
C ILE A 184 7.81 15.11 3.85
N HIS A 185 7.21 16.10 4.57
CA HIS A 185 7.93 16.96 5.49
C HIS A 185 8.54 16.19 6.68
N SER A 186 7.82 15.23 7.24
CA SER A 186 8.28 14.41 8.36
C SER A 186 7.82 12.96 8.23
N ILE A 187 8.69 12.02 8.59
CA ILE A 187 8.35 10.60 8.63
C ILE A 187 8.67 10.06 10.02
N ASP A 188 7.62 9.62 10.72
CA ASP A 188 7.73 9.00 12.04
C ASP A 188 7.81 7.48 11.90
N TYR A 189 8.83 6.88 12.50
CA TYR A 189 9.06 5.44 12.48
C TYR A 189 8.80 4.82 13.85
N ILE A 190 7.96 3.78 13.87
CA ILE A 190 7.76 2.91 15.04
C ILE A 190 8.22 1.51 14.64
N TRP A 191 9.32 1.04 15.20
CA TRP A 191 9.88 -0.27 14.88
C TRP A 191 10.44 -1.02 16.09
N ASP A 192 10.69 -2.32 15.90
CA ASP A 192 11.38 -3.17 16.85
C ASP A 192 12.86 -2.73 16.99
N ASN A 193 13.38 -2.72 18.21
CA ASN A 193 14.77 -2.40 18.50
C ASN A 193 15.77 -3.40 17.87
N MET A 194 15.32 -4.58 17.44
CA MET A 194 16.12 -5.61 16.77
C MET A 194 16.03 -5.56 15.24
N ILE A 195 15.42 -4.54 14.67
CA ILE A 195 15.10 -4.47 13.22
C ILE A 195 16.33 -4.64 12.32
N PHE A 196 17.47 -4.02 12.69
CA PHE A 196 18.74 -4.16 11.98
C PHE A 196 19.36 -5.54 12.19
N GLN A 197 19.27 -6.09 13.40
CA GLN A 197 19.79 -7.42 13.71
C GLN A 197 19.05 -8.50 12.91
N HIS A 198 17.74 -8.37 12.73
CA HIS A 198 16.98 -9.28 11.88
C HIS A 198 17.48 -9.26 10.44
N LEU A 199 17.76 -8.08 9.86
CA LEU A 199 18.30 -7.99 8.52
C LEU A 199 19.71 -8.58 8.42
N ILE A 200 20.58 -8.33 9.40
CA ILE A 200 21.93 -8.91 9.46
C ILE A 200 21.86 -10.43 9.51
N ASN A 201 21.01 -10.98 10.37
CA ASN A 201 20.82 -12.42 10.50
C ASN A 201 20.30 -13.04 9.19
N ASP A 202 19.39 -12.36 8.50
CA ASP A 202 18.92 -12.80 7.19
C ASP A 202 20.05 -12.88 6.18
N ILE A 203 20.86 -11.83 6.05
CA ILE A 203 22.00 -11.78 5.11
C ILE A 203 23.00 -12.89 5.43
N GLN A 204 23.34 -13.07 6.71
CA GLN A 204 24.23 -14.14 7.16
C GLN A 204 23.68 -15.52 6.85
N TYR A 205 22.37 -15.74 7.05
CA TYR A 205 21.73 -17.01 6.74
C TYR A 205 21.82 -17.32 5.24
N PHE A 206 21.46 -16.37 4.37
CA PHE A 206 21.51 -16.58 2.92
C PHE A 206 22.93 -16.81 2.41
N ALA A 207 23.94 -16.15 3.00
CA ALA A 207 25.34 -16.43 2.71
C ALA A 207 25.77 -17.83 3.19
N SER A 208 25.34 -18.26 4.37
CA SER A 208 25.69 -19.59 4.93
C SER A 208 25.17 -20.76 4.10
N ILE A 209 24.06 -20.56 3.38
CA ILE A 209 23.49 -21.56 2.46
C ILE A 209 23.91 -21.33 0.99
N HIS A 210 24.94 -20.51 0.77
CA HIS A 210 25.54 -20.21 -0.54
C HIS A 210 24.58 -19.61 -1.57
N LEU A 211 23.53 -18.91 -1.15
CA LEU A 211 22.62 -18.15 -2.02
C LEU A 211 23.08 -16.71 -2.25
N ILE A 212 24.08 -16.25 -1.49
CA ILE A 212 24.76 -14.98 -1.64
C ILE A 212 26.26 -15.24 -1.52
N SER A 213 27.06 -14.69 -2.42
CA SER A 213 28.52 -14.80 -2.36
C SER A 213 29.10 -13.98 -1.18
N ASP A 214 30.29 -14.34 -0.71
CA ASP A 214 30.96 -13.55 0.33
C ASP A 214 31.29 -12.13 -0.13
N GLU A 215 31.59 -11.94 -1.42
CA GLU A 215 31.82 -10.63 -2.01
C GLU A 215 30.56 -9.76 -1.95
N THR A 216 29.45 -10.28 -2.43
CA THR A 216 28.13 -9.60 -2.38
C THR A 216 27.70 -9.31 -0.93
N LYS A 217 27.93 -10.23 0.00
CA LYS A 217 27.66 -10.02 1.43
C LYS A 217 28.40 -8.80 1.98
N GLU A 218 29.68 -8.63 1.65
CA GLU A 218 30.46 -7.45 2.10
C GLU A 218 30.00 -6.15 1.41
N GLU A 219 29.52 -6.22 0.17
CA GLU A 219 28.89 -5.06 -0.49
C GLU A 219 27.57 -4.66 0.15
N ILE A 220 26.69 -5.60 0.42
CA ILE A 220 25.43 -5.36 1.14
C ILE A 220 25.68 -4.76 2.52
N LYS A 221 26.72 -5.23 3.20
CA LYS A 221 27.15 -4.70 4.50
C LYS A 221 27.55 -3.23 4.41
N LYS A 222 28.26 -2.81 3.35
CA LYS A 222 28.60 -1.39 3.12
C LYS A 222 27.34 -0.54 2.97
N GLU A 223 26.37 -1.00 2.18
CA GLU A 223 25.10 -0.29 2.04
C GLU A 223 24.31 -0.24 3.36
N LEU A 224 24.40 -1.28 4.19
CA LEU A 224 23.76 -1.30 5.51
C LEU A 224 24.34 -0.25 6.45
N PHE A 225 25.66 -0.04 6.43
CA PHE A 225 26.27 1.06 7.17
C PHE A 225 25.82 2.42 6.67
N LEU A 226 25.78 2.63 5.34
CA LEU A 226 25.26 3.88 4.75
C LEU A 226 23.77 4.13 5.03
N LEU A 227 23.02 3.08 5.33
CA LEU A 227 21.61 3.21 5.70
C LEU A 227 21.47 3.62 7.18
N ALA A 228 22.41 3.21 8.02
CA ALA A 228 22.38 3.44 9.47
C ALA A 228 22.89 4.84 9.86
N ASP A 229 23.69 5.48 9.01
CA ASP A 229 24.18 6.86 9.14
C ASP A 229 23.10 7.89 8.71
#